data_85a15ff91c7156ecd49087710d31ca86
#
_entry.id   85a15ff91c7156ecd49087710d31ca86
#
_cell.length_a   1.000
_cell.length_b   1.000
_cell.length_c   1.000
_cell.angle_alpha   90.00
_cell.angle_beta   90.00
_cell.angle_gamma   90.00
#
_symmetry.space_group_name_H-M   'P 1'
#
loop_
_entity.id
_entity.type
_entity.pdbx_description
1 polymer ?
#
loop_
_entity_poly.entity_id
_entity_poly.type
_entity_poly.pdbx_seq_one_letter_code
_entity_poly.pdbx_strand_id
1 'polypeptide(L)'
;MPNLGIPLGFEEKILEEAIQSPSIAMMRLSLEIDRQLRLILAVIGRLKEYFGQSPSDALDLIAKSIAGNFIPSELRDTLNNFWDLRNVVVHGGRANDNLSMRSVDYGLRILRMLETIPRPSFIVVAIVIVFSDAACSVPRQDVSGVILEHLGPNGEQSGQHIHPSRKNYSQGQSVSWEWDLTGGGWGNTWYRDPKSGEIKSAWGESLEFIGQPLELI
;
A
#
# COMPACT_ATOMS: atom_id res chain seq x y z
N MET A 1 3.57 6.69 12.27
CA MET A 1 2.91 6.12 11.08
C MET A 1 3.96 6.01 10.01
N PRO A 2 4.10 4.87 9.30
CA PRO A 2 4.79 4.93 8.02
C PRO A 2 3.98 5.89 7.15
N ASN A 3 4.66 6.92 6.67
CA ASN A 3 4.02 7.92 5.82
C ASN A 3 3.75 7.30 4.46
N LEU A 4 2.52 6.84 4.20
CA LEU A 4 2.11 6.31 2.90
C LEU A 4 1.98 7.40 1.85
N GLY A 5 2.02 8.65 2.28
CA GLY A 5 2.00 9.81 1.41
C GLY A 5 3.36 10.08 0.74
N ILE A 6 3.40 11.14 -0.03
CA ILE A 6 4.62 11.70 -0.58
C ILE A 6 5.50 12.15 0.60
N PRO A 7 6.80 11.84 0.62
CA PRO A 7 7.68 12.30 1.68
C PRO A 7 7.65 13.82 1.84
N LEU A 8 7.64 14.29 3.09
CA LEU A 8 7.65 15.72 3.38
C LEU A 8 8.85 16.41 2.69
N GLY A 9 8.60 17.51 2.00
CA GLY A 9 9.62 18.24 1.23
C GLY A 9 10.07 17.53 -0.06
N PHE A 10 9.37 16.48 -0.49
CA PHE A 10 9.70 15.80 -1.75
C PHE A 10 9.51 16.69 -2.97
N GLU A 11 8.41 17.45 -3.03
CA GLU A 11 8.15 18.36 -4.15
C GLU A 11 9.20 19.45 -4.28
N GLU A 12 9.60 20.06 -3.15
CA GLU A 12 10.65 21.10 -3.14
C GLU A 12 11.97 20.53 -3.67
N LYS A 13 12.35 19.33 -3.21
CA LYS A 13 13.57 18.66 -3.71
C LYS A 13 13.51 18.35 -5.19
N ILE A 14 12.36 17.91 -5.70
CA ILE A 14 12.17 17.66 -7.13
C ILE A 14 12.31 18.95 -7.93
N LEU A 15 11.74 20.06 -7.46
CA LEU A 15 11.85 21.34 -8.14
C LEU A 15 13.29 21.89 -8.14
N GLU A 16 14.00 21.78 -7.02
CA GLU A 16 15.43 22.13 -6.95
C GLU A 16 16.28 21.29 -7.90
N GLU A 17 16.03 19.98 -7.93
CA GLU A 17 16.73 19.06 -8.82
C GLU A 17 16.40 19.30 -10.30
N ALA A 18 15.15 19.67 -10.60
CA ALA A 18 14.71 19.99 -11.95
C ALA A 18 15.41 21.21 -12.55
N ILE A 19 15.78 22.18 -11.72
CA ILE A 19 16.57 23.36 -12.15
C ILE A 19 17.97 22.92 -12.61
N GLN A 20 18.54 21.91 -11.97
CA GLN A 20 19.89 21.41 -12.28
C GLN A 20 19.86 20.34 -13.37
N SER A 21 18.92 19.42 -13.29
CA SER A 21 18.76 18.30 -14.22
C SER A 21 17.30 17.82 -14.29
N PRO A 22 16.49 18.38 -15.19
CA PRO A 22 15.09 17.95 -15.35
C PRO A 22 14.92 16.47 -15.60
N SER A 23 15.89 15.84 -16.27
CA SER A 23 15.86 14.40 -16.55
C SER A 23 16.01 13.56 -15.29
N ILE A 24 16.87 13.96 -14.35
CA ILE A 24 17.04 13.26 -13.07
C ILE A 24 15.77 13.42 -12.22
N ALA A 25 15.24 14.65 -12.14
CA ALA A 25 13.99 14.91 -11.43
C ALA A 25 12.83 14.06 -11.98
N MET A 26 12.71 13.95 -13.29
CA MET A 26 11.71 13.12 -13.96
C MET A 26 11.90 11.62 -13.64
N MET A 27 13.13 11.13 -13.64
CA MET A 27 13.40 9.73 -13.26
C MET A 27 12.99 9.46 -11.81
N ARG A 28 13.30 10.37 -10.90
CA ARG A 28 12.89 10.27 -9.49
C ARG A 28 11.37 10.30 -9.33
N LEU A 29 10.69 11.17 -10.07
CA LEU A 29 9.23 11.21 -10.12
C LEU A 29 8.64 9.89 -10.63
N SER A 30 9.23 9.29 -11.67
CA SER A 30 8.74 8.02 -12.20
C SER A 30 8.82 6.88 -11.18
N LEU A 31 9.89 6.84 -10.38
CA LEU A 31 10.05 5.88 -9.30
C LEU A 31 9.03 6.11 -8.17
N GLU A 32 8.79 7.36 -7.80
CA GLU A 32 7.83 7.69 -6.77
C GLU A 32 6.38 7.41 -7.22
N ILE A 33 6.04 7.71 -8.47
CA ILE A 33 4.72 7.37 -9.04
C ILE A 33 4.50 5.84 -9.01
N ASP A 34 5.47 5.05 -9.47
CA ASP A 34 5.39 3.60 -9.42
C ASP A 34 5.24 3.09 -7.98
N ARG A 35 6.00 3.66 -7.04
CA ARG A 35 5.88 3.34 -5.61
C ARG A 35 4.47 3.62 -5.08
N GLN A 36 3.89 4.78 -5.40
CA GLN A 36 2.54 5.14 -4.96
C GLN A 36 1.47 4.22 -5.56
N LEU A 37 1.58 3.88 -6.83
CA LEU A 37 0.67 2.92 -7.48
C LEU A 37 0.75 1.55 -6.81
N ARG A 38 1.97 1.05 -6.52
CA ARG A 38 2.17 -0.21 -5.80
C ARG A 38 1.57 -0.19 -4.40
N LEU A 39 1.74 0.92 -3.68
CA LEU A 39 1.16 1.08 -2.35
C LEU A 39 -0.37 1.01 -2.38
N ILE A 40 -1.00 1.72 -3.34
CA ILE A 40 -2.46 1.67 -3.49
C ILE A 40 -2.90 0.22 -3.80
N LEU A 41 -2.23 -0.44 -4.76
CA LEU A 41 -2.54 -1.81 -5.14
C LEU A 41 -2.29 -2.81 -4.01
N ALA A 42 -1.27 -2.59 -3.19
CA ALA A 42 -1.00 -3.41 -2.01
C ALA A 42 -2.15 -3.33 -1.01
N VAL A 43 -2.57 -2.11 -0.67
CA VAL A 43 -3.63 -1.88 0.31
C VAL A 43 -4.97 -2.46 -0.15
N ILE A 44 -5.27 -2.46 -1.46
CA ILE A 44 -6.47 -3.08 -2.02
C ILE A 44 -6.30 -4.57 -2.37
N GLY A 45 -5.14 -5.18 -2.05
CA GLY A 45 -4.89 -6.61 -2.25
C GLY A 45 -4.65 -7.04 -3.71
N ARG A 46 -4.30 -6.11 -4.61
CA ARG A 46 -4.15 -6.36 -6.06
C ARG A 46 -2.71 -6.26 -6.57
N LEU A 47 -1.73 -6.13 -5.66
CA LEU A 47 -0.32 -5.94 -6.06
C LEU A 47 0.22 -7.07 -6.93
N LYS A 48 -0.17 -8.33 -6.67
CA LYS A 48 0.28 -9.49 -7.48
C LYS A 48 -0.07 -9.36 -8.95
N GLU A 49 -1.21 -8.74 -9.25
CA GLU A 49 -1.70 -8.60 -10.61
C GLU A 49 -0.93 -7.53 -11.39
N TYR A 50 -0.20 -6.67 -10.68
CA TYR A 50 0.55 -5.56 -11.29
C TYR A 50 1.95 -5.96 -11.79
N PHE A 51 2.52 -7.08 -11.35
CA PHE A 51 3.88 -7.46 -11.76
C PHE A 51 4.01 -7.61 -13.28
N GLY A 52 4.91 -6.81 -13.87
CA GLY A 52 5.20 -6.81 -15.30
C GLY A 52 4.20 -6.01 -16.15
N GLN A 53 3.29 -5.27 -15.52
CA GLN A 53 2.30 -4.45 -16.20
C GLN A 53 2.71 -2.96 -16.27
N SER A 54 2.01 -2.19 -17.10
CA SER A 54 2.23 -0.75 -17.23
C SER A 54 1.56 0.03 -16.10
N PRO A 55 1.98 1.27 -15.80
CA PRO A 55 1.30 2.13 -14.84
C PRO A 55 -0.18 2.41 -15.17
N SER A 56 -0.55 2.41 -16.46
CA SER A 56 -1.95 2.54 -16.89
C SER A 56 -2.79 1.33 -16.50
N ASP A 57 -2.21 0.12 -16.57
CA ASP A 57 -2.88 -1.09 -16.11
C ASP A 57 -3.08 -1.08 -14.60
N ALA A 58 -2.14 -0.49 -13.85
CA ALA A 58 -2.30 -0.26 -12.41
C ALA A 58 -3.55 0.59 -12.10
N LEU A 59 -3.76 1.67 -12.85
CA LEU A 59 -4.97 2.50 -12.68
C LEU A 59 -6.25 1.73 -12.99
N ASP A 60 -6.23 0.82 -13.97
CA ASP A 60 -7.38 -0.03 -14.27
C ASP A 60 -7.69 -1.01 -13.15
N LEU A 61 -6.66 -1.59 -12.55
CA LEU A 61 -6.82 -2.45 -11.38
C LEU A 61 -7.38 -1.69 -10.19
N ILE A 62 -6.88 -0.49 -9.93
CA ILE A 62 -7.36 0.40 -8.87
C ILE A 62 -8.83 0.77 -9.12
N ALA A 63 -9.17 1.20 -10.35
CA ALA A 63 -10.52 1.59 -10.72
C ALA A 63 -11.56 0.46 -10.56
N LYS A 64 -11.15 -0.78 -10.84
CA LYS A 64 -12.00 -1.97 -10.68
C LYS A 64 -12.22 -2.36 -9.22
N SER A 65 -11.34 -1.95 -8.33
CA SER A 65 -11.31 -2.41 -6.94
C SER A 65 -11.92 -1.39 -5.96
N ILE A 66 -11.87 -0.11 -6.30
CA ILE A 66 -12.44 0.96 -5.48
C ILE A 66 -13.83 1.30 -6.04
N ALA A 67 -14.86 1.07 -5.23
CA ALA A 67 -16.23 1.42 -5.62
C ALA A 67 -16.37 2.95 -5.73
N GLY A 68 -16.84 3.42 -6.87
CA GLY A 68 -17.11 4.84 -7.12
C GLY A 68 -16.06 5.54 -7.99
N ASN A 69 -16.37 6.77 -8.41
CA ASN A 69 -15.53 7.60 -9.28
C ASN A 69 -14.45 8.37 -8.50
N PHE A 70 -13.66 7.68 -7.68
CA PHE A 70 -12.61 8.32 -6.89
C PHE A 70 -11.31 8.58 -7.66
N ILE A 71 -11.20 8.04 -8.87
CA ILE A 71 -10.03 8.30 -9.71
C ILE A 71 -10.30 9.56 -10.54
N PRO A 72 -9.45 10.60 -10.41
CA PRO A 72 -9.58 11.78 -11.25
C PRO A 72 -9.57 11.41 -12.74
N SER A 73 -10.54 11.92 -13.50
CA SER A 73 -10.72 11.55 -14.92
C SER A 73 -9.48 11.85 -15.78
N GLU A 74 -8.74 12.90 -15.43
CA GLU A 74 -7.53 13.32 -16.15
C GLU A 74 -6.26 12.56 -15.73
N LEU A 75 -6.31 11.75 -14.67
CA LEU A 75 -5.13 11.05 -14.16
C LEU A 75 -4.53 10.11 -15.19
N ARG A 76 -5.38 9.37 -15.92
CA ARG A 76 -4.94 8.43 -16.95
C ARG A 76 -4.17 9.14 -18.08
N ASP A 77 -4.76 10.19 -18.64
CA ASP A 77 -4.15 10.91 -19.76
C ASP A 77 -2.86 11.60 -19.30
N THR A 78 -2.86 12.17 -18.11
CA THR A 78 -1.66 12.80 -17.53
C THR A 78 -0.55 11.76 -17.32
N LEU A 79 -0.90 10.55 -16.83
CA LEU A 79 0.05 9.45 -16.63
C LEU A 79 0.64 8.96 -17.95
N ASN A 80 -0.18 8.76 -18.97
CA ASN A 80 0.28 8.34 -20.29
C ASN A 80 1.23 9.37 -20.89
N ASN A 81 0.85 10.66 -20.87
CA ASN A 81 1.69 11.75 -21.37
C ASN A 81 3.03 11.83 -20.63
N PHE A 82 3.03 11.64 -19.30
CA PHE A 82 4.27 11.61 -18.52
C PHE A 82 5.16 10.43 -18.92
N TRP A 83 4.58 9.23 -19.07
CA TRP A 83 5.33 8.03 -19.43
C TRP A 83 5.92 8.09 -20.84
N ASP A 84 5.19 8.64 -21.80
CA ASP A 84 5.68 8.85 -23.15
C ASP A 84 6.89 9.80 -23.16
N LEU A 85 6.80 10.93 -22.44
CA LEU A 85 7.91 11.85 -22.31
C LEU A 85 9.12 11.24 -21.59
N ARG A 86 8.87 10.50 -20.50
CA ARG A 86 9.91 9.77 -19.77
C ARG A 86 10.63 8.78 -20.70
N ASN A 87 9.90 8.04 -21.51
CA ASN A 87 10.49 7.08 -22.44
C ASN A 87 11.35 7.75 -23.51
N VAL A 88 10.94 8.90 -24.03
CA VAL A 88 11.77 9.70 -24.95
C VAL A 88 13.09 10.09 -24.31
N VAL A 89 13.06 10.56 -23.05
CA VAL A 89 14.28 10.97 -22.34
C VAL A 89 15.19 9.80 -22.03
N VAL A 90 14.62 8.69 -21.55
CA VAL A 90 15.40 7.49 -21.16
C VAL A 90 16.06 6.80 -22.34
N HIS A 91 15.37 6.75 -23.48
CA HIS A 91 15.88 6.09 -24.70
C HIS A 91 16.72 7.01 -25.61
N GLY A 92 17.21 8.14 -25.06
CA GLY A 92 18.17 9.00 -25.74
C GLY A 92 17.57 9.95 -26.78
N GLY A 93 16.26 10.17 -26.73
CA GLY A 93 15.61 11.22 -27.48
C GLY A 93 16.15 12.59 -27.04
N ARG A 94 16.34 13.53 -27.98
CA ARG A 94 16.67 14.93 -27.65
C ARG A 94 15.44 15.59 -27.01
N ALA A 95 15.26 15.36 -25.72
CA ALA A 95 14.34 16.20 -24.93
C ALA A 95 15.00 17.58 -24.79
N ASN A 96 14.34 18.62 -25.26
CA ASN A 96 14.76 19.98 -24.90
C ASN A 96 14.34 20.25 -23.45
N ASP A 97 14.97 21.21 -22.81
CA ASP A 97 14.71 21.54 -21.39
C ASP A 97 13.24 21.86 -21.12
N ASN A 98 12.53 22.46 -22.09
CA ASN A 98 11.10 22.75 -21.98
C ASN A 98 10.25 21.48 -21.89
N LEU A 99 10.56 20.43 -22.67
CA LEU A 99 9.83 19.15 -22.58
C LEU A 99 10.09 18.45 -21.25
N SER A 100 11.34 18.51 -20.78
CA SER A 100 11.71 17.92 -19.50
C SER A 100 11.03 18.62 -18.31
N MET A 101 10.96 19.96 -18.34
CA MET A 101 10.25 20.73 -17.29
C MET A 101 8.75 20.46 -17.30
N ARG A 102 8.11 20.35 -18.48
CA ARG A 102 6.70 19.93 -18.57
C ARG A 102 6.46 18.53 -18.02
N SER A 103 7.42 17.62 -18.21
CA SER A 103 7.34 16.28 -17.65
C SER A 103 7.38 16.30 -16.11
N VAL A 104 8.20 17.17 -15.53
CA VAL A 104 8.25 17.37 -14.07
C VAL A 104 6.90 17.86 -13.56
N ASP A 105 6.28 18.84 -14.23
CA ASP A 105 4.94 19.34 -13.87
C ASP A 105 3.88 18.21 -13.92
N TYR A 106 3.87 17.43 -15.01
CA TYR A 106 2.97 16.27 -15.10
C TYR A 106 3.20 15.27 -13.98
N GLY A 107 4.46 14.95 -13.66
CA GLY A 107 4.80 14.00 -12.58
C GLY A 107 4.30 14.47 -11.22
N LEU A 108 4.52 15.74 -10.86
CA LEU A 108 4.02 16.33 -9.62
C LEU A 108 2.48 16.32 -9.57
N ARG A 109 1.84 16.66 -10.70
CA ARG A 109 0.37 16.61 -10.80
C ARG A 109 -0.19 15.20 -10.60
N ILE A 110 0.46 14.19 -11.19
CA ILE A 110 0.09 12.78 -10.98
C ILE A 110 0.18 12.42 -9.50
N LEU A 111 1.28 12.74 -8.82
CA LEU A 111 1.44 12.43 -7.40
C LEU A 111 0.34 13.04 -6.55
N ARG A 112 0.00 14.32 -6.77
CA ARG A 112 -1.11 14.98 -6.08
C ARG A 112 -2.45 14.30 -6.35
N MET A 113 -2.71 13.89 -7.59
CA MET A 113 -3.93 13.14 -7.92
C MET A 113 -3.96 11.76 -7.28
N LEU A 114 -2.84 11.04 -7.22
CA LEU A 114 -2.74 9.75 -6.53
C LEU A 114 -2.98 9.88 -5.03
N GLU A 115 -2.61 10.99 -4.40
CA GLU A 115 -2.90 11.25 -2.99
C GLU A 115 -4.40 11.43 -2.70
N THR A 116 -5.17 11.89 -3.67
CA THR A 116 -6.64 12.03 -3.50
C THR A 116 -7.39 10.71 -3.57
N ILE A 117 -6.76 9.63 -4.04
CA ILE A 117 -7.39 8.31 -4.10
C ILE A 117 -7.57 7.79 -2.67
N PRO A 118 -8.82 7.54 -2.24
CA PRO A 118 -9.09 7.03 -0.90
C PRO A 118 -8.42 5.68 -0.69
N ARG A 119 -7.80 5.52 0.46
CA ARG A 119 -7.10 4.28 0.83
C ARG A 119 -7.77 3.67 2.03
N PRO A 120 -8.03 2.34 2.01
CA PRO A 120 -8.43 1.67 3.22
C PRO A 120 -7.35 1.80 4.29
N SER A 121 -7.76 1.82 5.54
CA SER A 121 -6.86 1.87 6.68
C SER A 121 -7.16 0.73 7.64
N PHE A 122 -6.18 0.39 8.50
CA PHE A 122 -6.33 -0.65 9.50
C PHE A 122 -6.06 -0.07 10.87
N ILE A 123 -6.91 -0.41 11.84
CA ILE A 123 -6.75 0.01 13.22
C ILE A 123 -6.54 -1.23 14.09
N VAL A 124 -5.54 -1.19 14.95
CA VAL A 124 -5.30 -2.24 15.94
C VAL A 124 -6.43 -2.22 16.97
N VAL A 125 -7.27 -3.23 16.96
CA VAL A 125 -8.38 -3.34 17.92
C VAL A 125 -8.02 -4.19 19.13
N ALA A 126 -7.13 -5.17 18.98
CA ALA A 126 -6.63 -5.97 20.07
C ALA A 126 -5.28 -6.62 19.75
N ILE A 127 -4.55 -6.96 20.81
CA ILE A 127 -3.34 -7.78 20.74
C ILE A 127 -3.62 -9.00 21.59
N VAL A 128 -3.43 -10.18 21.04
CA VAL A 128 -3.77 -11.46 21.66
C VAL A 128 -2.59 -12.41 21.70
N ILE A 129 -2.57 -13.25 22.72
CA ILE A 129 -1.66 -14.40 22.76
C ILE A 129 -2.17 -15.45 21.75
N VAL A 130 -1.26 -15.96 20.95
CA VAL A 130 -1.54 -17.06 20.04
C VAL A 130 -0.91 -18.35 20.53
N PHE A 131 -1.54 -19.47 20.19
CA PHE A 131 -1.20 -20.79 20.70
C PHE A 131 -0.92 -21.76 19.57
N SER A 132 -0.07 -22.74 19.82
CA SER A 132 0.24 -23.80 18.86
C SER A 132 -0.75 -24.96 18.88
N ASP A 133 -1.74 -24.96 19.78
CA ASP A 133 -2.73 -26.00 19.94
C ASP A 133 -4.16 -25.43 20.11
N ALA A 134 -5.14 -26.22 19.70
CA ALA A 134 -6.56 -25.84 19.74
C ALA A 134 -7.14 -25.73 21.18
N ALA A 135 -6.45 -26.26 22.18
CA ALA A 135 -6.86 -26.10 23.58
C ALA A 135 -6.35 -24.78 24.19
N CYS A 136 -5.57 -24.01 23.45
CA CYS A 136 -4.89 -22.80 23.92
C CYS A 136 -4.07 -23.05 25.19
N SER A 137 -3.32 -24.17 25.23
CA SER A 137 -2.51 -24.58 26.37
C SER A 137 -1.03 -24.25 26.19
N VAL A 138 -0.53 -24.18 24.96
CA VAL A 138 0.87 -23.91 24.63
C VAL A 138 0.98 -22.58 23.88
N PRO A 139 1.29 -21.47 24.61
CA PRO A 139 1.44 -20.17 23.99
C PRO A 139 2.68 -20.10 23.11
N ARG A 140 2.57 -19.48 21.98
CA ARG A 140 3.73 -19.15 21.15
C ARG A 140 4.47 -17.97 21.76
N GLN A 141 5.81 -18.07 21.81
CA GLN A 141 6.68 -17.05 22.38
C GLN A 141 7.30 -16.15 21.29
N ASP A 142 7.21 -16.58 20.04
CA ASP A 142 7.87 -15.94 18.92
C ASP A 142 7.01 -14.86 18.23
N VAL A 143 5.70 -14.90 18.43
CA VAL A 143 4.76 -13.95 17.81
C VAL A 143 3.55 -13.67 18.70
N SER A 144 2.96 -12.50 18.52
CA SER A 144 1.62 -12.14 19.01
C SER A 144 0.61 -12.12 17.88
N GLY A 145 -0.66 -12.26 18.18
CA GLY A 145 -1.73 -12.00 17.23
C GLY A 145 -2.18 -10.56 17.33
N VAL A 146 -2.12 -9.82 16.23
CA VAL A 146 -2.62 -8.44 16.15
C VAL A 146 -3.93 -8.45 15.38
N ILE A 147 -5.02 -8.13 16.06
CA ILE A 147 -6.35 -8.04 15.43
C ILE A 147 -6.52 -6.63 14.90
N LEU A 148 -6.74 -6.54 13.60
CA LEU A 148 -6.95 -5.31 12.88
C LEU A 148 -8.40 -5.20 12.42
N GLU A 149 -8.96 -4.02 12.58
CA GLU A 149 -10.21 -3.63 11.96
C GLU A 149 -9.89 -2.94 10.63
N HIS A 150 -10.48 -3.44 9.56
CA HIS A 150 -10.35 -2.85 8.24
C HIS A 150 -11.41 -1.77 8.05
N LEU A 151 -10.95 -0.55 7.84
CA LEU A 151 -11.81 0.58 7.46
C LEU A 151 -11.64 0.81 5.96
N GLY A 152 -12.75 0.76 5.24
CA GLY A 152 -12.80 1.14 3.85
C GLY A 152 -12.51 2.63 3.63
N PRO A 153 -12.44 3.09 2.37
CA PRO A 153 -12.06 4.45 2.02
C PRO A 153 -12.93 5.54 2.66
N ASN A 154 -14.18 5.23 2.98
CA ASN A 154 -15.13 6.16 3.60
C ASN A 154 -15.25 5.96 5.13
N GLY A 155 -14.36 5.16 5.73
CA GLY A 155 -14.41 4.81 7.15
C GLY A 155 -15.42 3.71 7.50
N GLU A 156 -16.02 3.07 6.52
CA GLU A 156 -16.91 1.91 6.72
C GLU A 156 -16.11 0.70 7.22
N GLN A 157 -16.62 0.03 8.25
CA GLN A 157 -16.02 -1.20 8.76
C GLN A 157 -16.31 -2.35 7.79
N SER A 158 -15.28 -2.99 7.25
CA SER A 158 -15.40 -4.07 6.28
C SER A 158 -15.00 -5.44 6.81
N GLY A 159 -14.48 -5.52 8.03
CA GLY A 159 -14.12 -6.77 8.68
C GLY A 159 -12.96 -6.63 9.67
N GLN A 160 -12.66 -7.74 10.34
CA GLN A 160 -11.51 -7.85 11.23
C GLN A 160 -10.62 -8.99 10.73
N HIS A 161 -9.32 -8.77 10.82
CA HIS A 161 -8.31 -9.72 10.43
C HIS A 161 -7.30 -9.87 11.55
N ILE A 162 -6.74 -11.07 11.72
CA ILE A 162 -5.69 -11.32 12.68
C ILE A 162 -4.38 -11.61 11.97
N HIS A 163 -3.31 -10.93 12.40
CA HIS A 163 -1.98 -11.06 11.83
C HIS A 163 -0.97 -11.49 12.88
N PRO A 164 0.01 -12.35 12.51
CA PRO A 164 1.17 -12.60 13.37
C PRO A 164 2.08 -11.38 13.37
N SER A 165 2.59 -11.02 14.54
CA SER A 165 3.58 -9.96 14.66
C SER A 165 4.62 -10.26 15.72
N ARG A 166 5.87 -9.88 15.43
CA ARG A 166 6.98 -9.82 16.40
C ARG A 166 7.16 -8.43 16.99
N LYS A 167 6.50 -7.43 16.41
CA LYS A 167 6.54 -6.05 16.89
C LYS A 167 5.45 -5.80 17.93
N ASN A 168 5.71 -4.82 18.77
CA ASN A 168 4.72 -4.33 19.73
C ASN A 168 3.85 -3.25 19.07
N TYR A 169 2.56 -3.44 19.15
CA TYR A 169 1.55 -2.49 18.74
C TYR A 169 0.75 -2.00 19.94
N SER A 170 0.03 -0.91 19.75
CA SER A 170 -0.90 -0.39 20.76
C SER A 170 -2.32 -0.39 20.22
N GLN A 171 -3.29 -0.71 21.06
CA GLN A 171 -4.70 -0.61 20.70
C GLN A 171 -5.03 0.82 20.24
N GLY A 172 -5.80 0.96 19.17
CA GLY A 172 -6.12 2.23 18.54
C GLY A 172 -5.06 2.74 17.57
N GLN A 173 -3.92 2.06 17.47
CA GLN A 173 -2.88 2.44 16.50
C GLN A 173 -3.41 2.25 15.08
N SER A 174 -3.32 3.30 14.25
CA SER A 174 -3.55 3.18 12.82
C SER A 174 -2.33 2.58 12.15
N VAL A 175 -2.57 1.57 11.34
CA VAL A 175 -1.54 0.84 10.60
C VAL A 175 -1.90 0.89 9.13
N SER A 176 -0.97 1.37 8.34
CA SER A 176 -1.09 1.32 6.89
C SER A 176 0.28 0.94 6.33
N TRP A 177 0.30 -0.01 5.43
CA TRP A 177 1.50 -0.74 5.06
C TRP A 177 1.67 -1.00 3.58
N GLU A 178 2.91 -1.34 3.25
CA GLU A 178 3.27 -1.99 2.02
C GLU A 178 3.08 -3.51 2.20
N TRP A 179 2.32 -4.13 1.32
CA TRP A 179 2.15 -5.58 1.33
C TRP A 179 3.39 -6.24 0.71
N ASP A 180 4.14 -6.98 1.50
CA ASP A 180 5.03 -7.98 0.97
C ASP A 180 4.30 -9.33 0.93
N LEU A 181 3.98 -9.77 -0.28
CA LEU A 181 3.23 -10.98 -0.52
C LEU A 181 4.08 -12.26 -0.45
N THR A 182 5.35 -12.15 -0.08
CA THR A 182 6.26 -13.30 0.04
C THR A 182 6.22 -13.97 1.40
N GLY A 183 5.43 -13.45 2.35
CA GLY A 183 5.30 -13.96 3.69
C GLY A 183 4.68 -15.36 3.76
N GLY A 184 5.26 -16.24 4.53
CA GLY A 184 4.70 -17.55 4.87
C GLY A 184 3.56 -17.44 5.88
N GLY A 185 2.67 -18.45 5.90
CA GLY A 185 1.60 -18.52 6.89
C GLY A 185 2.11 -18.85 8.29
N TRP A 186 1.28 -18.64 9.30
CA TRP A 186 1.59 -18.97 10.70
C TRP A 186 1.65 -20.48 10.97
N GLY A 187 1.20 -21.30 10.04
CA GLY A 187 0.86 -22.70 10.33
C GLY A 187 -0.42 -22.81 11.19
N ASN A 188 -0.61 -23.95 11.84
CA ASN A 188 -1.73 -24.14 12.73
C ASN A 188 -1.55 -23.31 14.01
N THR A 189 -2.42 -22.32 14.19
CA THR A 189 -2.36 -21.37 15.30
C THR A 189 -3.77 -21.03 15.76
N TRP A 190 -3.96 -20.88 17.05
CA TRP A 190 -5.25 -20.57 17.66
C TRP A 190 -5.11 -19.35 18.58
N TYR A 191 -6.22 -18.71 18.84
CA TYR A 191 -6.30 -17.59 19.79
C TYR A 191 -7.66 -17.62 20.49
N ARG A 192 -7.72 -16.92 21.62
CA ARG A 192 -8.98 -16.67 22.32
C ARG A 192 -9.46 -15.28 21.91
N ASP A 193 -10.65 -15.25 21.29
CA ASP A 193 -11.27 -14.01 20.84
C ASP A 193 -11.56 -13.11 22.07
N PRO A 194 -11.03 -11.90 22.10
CA PRO A 194 -11.20 -11.03 23.27
C PRO A 194 -12.64 -10.54 23.49
N LYS A 195 -13.50 -10.62 22.45
CA LYS A 195 -14.91 -10.20 22.54
C LYS A 195 -15.82 -11.33 22.99
N SER A 196 -15.70 -12.49 22.36
CA SER A 196 -16.57 -13.64 22.66
C SER A 196 -16.01 -14.60 23.69
N GLY A 197 -14.70 -14.59 23.92
CA GLY A 197 -13.99 -15.58 24.72
C GLY A 197 -13.83 -16.95 24.04
N GLU A 198 -14.34 -17.10 22.85
CA GLU A 198 -14.26 -18.34 22.08
C GLU A 198 -12.84 -18.59 21.58
N ILE A 199 -12.49 -19.86 21.43
CA ILE A 199 -11.24 -20.24 20.80
C ILE A 199 -11.47 -20.30 19.28
N LYS A 200 -10.70 -19.55 18.54
CA LYS A 200 -10.73 -19.47 17.09
C LYS A 200 -9.40 -19.89 16.49
N SER A 201 -9.46 -20.49 15.32
CA SER A 201 -8.27 -20.75 14.52
C SER A 201 -7.82 -19.43 13.87
N ALA A 202 -6.55 -19.11 14.04
CA ALA A 202 -5.92 -17.99 13.32
C ALA A 202 -5.52 -18.39 11.89
N TRP A 203 -5.76 -19.65 11.52
CA TRP A 203 -5.51 -20.18 10.19
C TRP A 203 -6.74 -20.96 9.73
N GLY A 204 -7.04 -20.91 8.45
CA GLY A 204 -8.12 -21.69 7.86
C GLY A 204 -9.07 -20.84 7.03
N GLU A 205 -10.31 -21.26 6.91
CA GLU A 205 -11.36 -20.62 6.10
C GLU A 205 -11.95 -19.33 6.71
N SER A 206 -11.39 -18.89 7.83
CA SER A 206 -11.83 -17.64 8.47
C SER A 206 -11.46 -16.44 7.61
N LEU A 207 -12.46 -15.63 7.27
CA LEU A 207 -12.27 -14.31 6.64
C LEU A 207 -11.49 -13.33 7.53
N GLU A 208 -11.31 -13.67 8.80
CA GLU A 208 -10.56 -12.87 9.78
C GLU A 208 -9.05 -13.11 9.72
N PHE A 209 -8.60 -14.05 8.87
CA PHE A 209 -7.19 -14.41 8.82
C PHE A 209 -6.57 -14.16 7.44
N ILE A 210 -5.51 -13.38 7.41
CA ILE A 210 -4.77 -13.09 6.17
C ILE A 210 -3.50 -13.94 6.04
N GLY A 211 -2.99 -14.50 7.11
CA GLY A 211 -1.91 -15.47 7.10
C GLY A 211 -0.49 -14.92 6.90
N GLN A 212 -0.29 -13.62 7.04
CA GLN A 212 1.02 -12.99 6.84
C GLN A 212 1.54 -12.33 8.13
N PRO A 213 2.87 -12.34 8.35
CA PRO A 213 3.47 -11.53 9.38
C PRO A 213 3.24 -10.04 9.12
N LEU A 214 2.89 -9.31 10.18
CA LEU A 214 2.58 -7.89 10.10
C LEU A 214 3.80 -7.05 9.68
N GLU A 215 5.00 -7.50 9.98
CA GLU A 215 6.27 -6.85 9.63
C GLU A 215 6.59 -6.91 8.14
N LEU A 216 5.95 -7.79 7.41
CA LEU A 216 6.14 -7.98 5.98
C LEU A 216 5.10 -7.24 5.13
N ILE A 217 4.23 -6.49 5.78
CA ILE A 217 3.16 -5.74 5.13
C ILE A 217 3.54 -4.27 5.04
#